data_7ac3152c2e15757818592275306aac2b
#
_entry.id   7ac3152c2e15757818592275306aac2b
#
_cell.length_a   1.000
_cell.length_b   1.000
_cell.length_c   1.000
_cell.angle_alpha   90.00
_cell.angle_beta   90.00
_cell.angle_gamma   90.00
#
_symmetry.space_group_name_H-M   'P 1'
#
loop_
_entity.id
_entity.type
_entity.pdbx_description
1 polymer ?
#
loop_
_entity_poly.entity_id
_entity_poly.type
_entity_poly.pdbx_seq_one_letter_code
_entity_poly.pdbx_strand_id
1 'polypeptide(L)' 'MDKLDKKSLQREILLSFWKVHILYHAAQGPVVGQWMIRELNSHGYEVSPGTMYPLLSRMEKLGWLKQCSHP' A
#
# COMPACT_ATOMS: atom_id res chain seq x y z
N MET A 1 25.47 3.48 14.03
CA MET A 1 24.27 2.69 14.25
C MET A 1 24.65 1.25 14.54
N ASP A 2 24.43 0.82 15.76
CA ASP A 2 24.98 -0.45 16.22
C ASP A 2 24.14 -1.65 15.80
N LYS A 3 22.86 -1.43 15.58
CA LYS A 3 21.96 -2.52 15.19
C LYS A 3 21.00 -2.06 14.14
N LEU A 4 20.90 -2.86 13.10
CA LEU A 4 19.91 -2.67 12.06
C LEU A 4 18.75 -3.62 12.31
N ASP A 5 17.56 -3.07 12.49
CA ASP A 5 16.37 -3.89 12.59
C ASP A 5 15.92 -4.27 11.19
N LYS A 6 16.27 -5.50 10.80
CA LYS A 6 16.00 -5.98 9.45
C LYS A 6 14.51 -6.06 9.15
N LYS A 7 13.69 -6.39 10.14
CA LYS A 7 12.24 -6.48 9.95
C LYS A 7 11.63 -5.10 9.69
N SER A 8 12.05 -4.10 10.47
CA SER A 8 11.59 -2.73 10.25
C SER A 8 12.02 -2.22 8.88
N LEU A 9 13.25 -2.49 8.50
CA LEU A 9 13.78 -2.07 7.21
C LEU A 9 13.00 -2.71 6.07
N GLN A 10 12.79 -4.02 6.14
CA GLN A 10 12.00 -4.73 5.14
C GLN A 10 10.58 -4.15 5.03
N ARG A 11 9.95 -3.90 6.17
CA ARG A 11 8.60 -3.35 6.20
C ARG A 11 8.56 -1.98 5.51
N GLU A 12 9.52 -1.11 5.81
CA GLU A 12 9.55 0.22 5.20
C GLU A 12 9.78 0.15 3.69
N ILE A 13 10.63 -0.76 3.26
CA ILE A 13 10.86 -0.97 1.83
C ILE A 13 9.60 -1.47 1.15
N LEU A 14 8.94 -2.47 1.75
CA LEU A 14 7.70 -3.03 1.19
C LEU A 14 6.60 -1.98 1.11
N LEU A 15 6.45 -1.17 2.16
CA LEU A 15 5.44 -0.11 2.15
C LEU A 15 5.69 0.87 1.01
N SER A 16 6.95 1.16 0.72
CA SER A 16 7.30 2.05 -0.39
C SER A 16 6.93 1.42 -1.74
N PHE A 17 7.21 0.14 -1.93
CA PHE A 17 6.81 -0.58 -3.13
C PHE A 17 5.30 -0.60 -3.31
N TRP A 18 4.57 -0.86 -2.22
CA TRP A 18 3.11 -0.89 -2.29
C TRP A 18 2.54 0.47 -2.65
N LYS A 19 3.13 1.56 -2.13
CA LYS A 19 2.71 2.91 -2.50
C LYS A 19 2.89 3.16 -4.00
N VAL A 20 4.05 2.79 -4.53
CA VAL A 20 4.32 2.94 -5.97
C VAL A 20 3.32 2.11 -6.79
N HIS A 21 3.08 0.88 -6.36
CA HIS A 21 2.14 -0.01 -7.04
C HIS A 21 0.72 0.57 -7.03
N ILE A 22 0.30 1.09 -5.88
CA ILE A 22 -1.01 1.74 -5.74
C ILE A 22 -1.11 2.94 -6.67
N LEU A 23 -0.08 3.78 -6.71
CA LEU A 23 -0.07 4.96 -7.58
C LEU A 23 -0.11 4.58 -9.05
N TYR A 24 0.57 3.50 -9.42
CA TYR A 24 0.52 3.00 -10.78
C TYR A 24 -0.91 2.66 -11.19
N HIS A 25 -1.63 1.93 -10.34
CA HIS A 25 -3.02 1.59 -10.64
C HIS A 25 -3.95 2.80 -10.55
N ALA A 26 -3.67 3.73 -9.64
CA ALA A 26 -4.46 4.94 -9.51
C ALA A 26 -4.41 5.79 -10.78
N ALA A 27 -3.30 5.77 -11.49
CA ALA A 27 -3.17 6.47 -12.75
C ALA A 27 -4.04 5.87 -13.85
N GLN A 28 -4.48 4.64 -13.69
CA GLN A 28 -5.28 3.94 -14.69
C GLN A 28 -6.76 3.93 -14.37
N GLY A 29 -7.13 4.17 -13.13
CA GLY A 29 -8.53 4.16 -12.72
C GLY A 29 -8.70 4.24 -11.22
N PRO A 30 -9.93 4.10 -10.73
CA PRO A 30 -10.19 4.14 -9.29
C PRO A 30 -9.47 3.04 -8.54
N VAL A 31 -9.01 3.36 -7.33
CA VAL A 31 -8.37 2.38 -6.46
C VAL A 31 -9.41 1.82 -5.51
N VAL A 32 -9.55 0.50 -5.51
CA VAL A 32 -10.43 -0.24 -4.60
C VAL A 32 -9.56 -1.06 -3.66
N GLY A 33 -9.68 -0.80 -2.35
CA GLY A 33 -8.81 -1.43 -1.36
C GLY A 33 -8.84 -2.94 -1.39
N GLN A 34 -10.02 -3.53 -1.48
CA GLN A 34 -10.19 -4.98 -1.52
C GLN A 34 -9.47 -5.59 -2.73
N TRP A 35 -9.63 -4.96 -3.89
CA TRP A 35 -8.97 -5.42 -5.12
C TRP A 35 -7.46 -5.30 -4.99
N MET A 36 -7.01 -4.20 -4.40
CA MET A 36 -5.57 -3.94 -4.25
C MET A 36 -4.91 -4.97 -3.31
N ILE A 37 -5.62 -5.36 -2.26
CA ILE A 37 -5.14 -6.42 -1.36
C ILE A 37 -4.95 -7.71 -2.14
N ARG A 38 -5.93 -8.10 -2.94
CA ARG A 38 -5.85 -9.32 -3.74
C ARG A 38 -4.74 -9.24 -4.77
N GLU A 39 -4.60 -8.06 -5.38
CA GLU A 39 -3.57 -7.85 -6.39
C GLU A 39 -2.17 -8.03 -5.80
N LEU A 40 -1.89 -7.39 -4.67
CA LEU A 40 -0.59 -7.51 -4.02
C LEU A 40 -0.35 -8.92 -3.50
N ASN A 41 -1.39 -9.56 -2.96
CA ASN A 41 -1.25 -10.93 -2.50
C ASN A 41 -0.95 -11.89 -3.66
N SER A 42 -1.51 -11.62 -4.84
CA SER A 42 -1.24 -12.44 -6.02
C SER A 42 0.21 -12.31 -6.49
N HIS A 43 0.87 -11.22 -6.13
CA HIS A 43 2.29 -11.02 -6.42
C HIS A 43 3.21 -11.57 -5.33
N GLY A 44 2.65 -12.28 -4.37
CA GLY A 44 3.44 -12.94 -3.34
C GLY A 44 3.62 -12.14 -2.06
N TYR A 45 3.02 -10.96 -1.96
CA TYR A 45 3.07 -10.18 -0.72
C TYR A 45 1.95 -10.61 0.22
N GLU A 46 2.17 -10.40 1.50
CA GLU A 46 1.14 -10.66 2.51
C GLU A 46 0.63 -9.31 3.02
N VAL A 47 -0.47 -8.85 2.47
CA VAL A 47 -1.04 -7.56 2.82
C VAL A 47 -2.41 -7.78 3.43
N SER A 48 -2.60 -7.28 4.65
CA SER A 48 -3.87 -7.39 5.36
C SER A 48 -4.68 -6.09 5.21
N PRO A 49 -5.99 -6.16 5.44
CA PRO A 49 -6.80 -4.93 5.50
C PRO A 49 -6.29 -3.94 6.54
N GLY A 50 -5.78 -4.44 7.67
CA GLY A 50 -5.24 -3.58 8.73
C GLY A 50 -4.02 -2.78 8.30
N THR A 51 -3.35 -3.19 7.24
CA THR A 51 -2.23 -2.44 6.66
C THR A 51 -2.70 -1.60 5.47
N MET A 52 -3.53 -2.19 4.60
CA MET A 52 -3.92 -1.53 3.35
C MET A 52 -4.78 -0.29 3.59
N TYR A 53 -5.83 -0.39 4.41
CA TYR A 53 -6.75 0.74 4.53
C TYR A 53 -6.13 1.97 5.20
N PRO A 54 -5.33 1.84 6.28
CA PRO A 54 -4.61 2.99 6.80
C PRO A 54 -3.62 3.59 5.79
N LEU A 55 -2.98 2.76 4.97
CA LEU A 55 -2.06 3.22 3.94
C LEU A 55 -2.80 4.06 2.90
N LEU A 56 -3.93 3.57 2.40
CA LEU A 56 -4.73 4.29 1.42
C LEU A 56 -5.26 5.60 2.00
N SER A 57 -5.71 5.58 3.25
CA SER A 57 -6.19 6.77 3.94
C SER A 57 -5.10 7.84 4.03
N ARG A 58 -3.89 7.42 4.38
CA ARG A 58 -2.76 8.33 4.47
C ARG A 58 -2.43 8.94 3.11
N MET A 59 -2.46 8.13 2.05
CA MET A 59 -2.17 8.61 0.70
C MET A 59 -3.24 9.60 0.23
N GLU A 60 -4.49 9.39 0.61
CA GLU A 60 -5.55 10.36 0.35
C GLU A 60 -5.29 11.69 1.07
N LYS A 61 -4.93 11.61 2.35
CA LYS A 61 -4.65 12.80 3.15
C LYS A 61 -3.46 13.59 2.62
N LEU A 62 -2.48 12.90 2.06
CA LEU A 62 -1.32 13.54 1.47
C LEU A 62 -1.61 14.10 0.08
N GLY A 63 -2.80 13.86 -0.44
CA GLY A 63 -3.19 14.35 -1.75
C GLY A 63 -2.69 13.51 -2.91
N TRP A 64 -2.15 12.32 -2.63
CA TRP A 64 -1.65 11.43 -3.66
C TRP A 64 -2.76 10.64 -4.35
N LEU A 65 -3.86 10.43 -3.66
CA LEU A 65 -5.05 9.76 -4.19
C LEU A 65 -6.23 10.70 -4.02
N LYS A 66 -7.13 10.70 -4.99
CA LYS A 66 -8.32 11.54 -4.89
C LYS A 66 -9.32 10.97 -3.90
N GLN A 67 -9.66 9.73 -4.07
CA GLN A 67 -10.60 9.06 -3.21
C GLN A 67 -10.50 7.56 -3.44
N CYS A 68 -10.51 6.79 -2.35
CA CYS A 68 -10.48 5.35 -2.43
C CYS A 68 -11.87 4.81 -2.09
N SER A 69 -12.30 3.80 -2.87
CA SER A 69 -13.51 3.06 -2.55
C SER A 69 -13.17 2.01 -1.52
N HIS A 70 -13.91 1.99 -0.43
CA HIS A 70 -13.79 0.96 0.59
C HIS A 70 -15.01 0.06 0.48
N PRO A 71 -14.82 -1.25 0.41
CA PRO A 71 -15.93 -2.17 0.34
C PRO A 71 -16.73 -2.19 1.62
#